data_b7a80bccd83b6a8756a3b6579b8f6c2b
#
_entry.id   b7a80bccd83b6a8756a3b6579b8f6c2b
#
_cell.length_a   1.000
_cell.length_b   1.000
_cell.length_c   1.000
_cell.angle_alpha   90.00
_cell.angle_beta   90.00
_cell.angle_gamma   90.00
#
_symmetry.space_group_name_H-M   'P 1'
#
loop_
_entity.id
_entity.type
_entity.pdbx_description
1 polymer ?
#
loop_
_entity_poly.entity_id
_entity_poly.type
_entity_poly.pdbx_seq_one_letter_code
_entity_poly.pdbx_strand_id
1 'polypeptide(L)'
;KVSLPGGCAIGARPVDLHIQGLEKLGARIEIKDGYLLASADRLIGSSYCFPKKSVTGTANILMAATLAEGETKIVNSACEPEIVQLGELLNAMGARIEGLGENCITVQGVENLSGAEIEIIPDRIEAITMIIAGIITKGELKIENINPSHLEQPLELIRQCGAQLEASKQCLFVKGSDKIIPISFETEPYPGIPTDIQAQMMVLNTITNGESEI
;
A
#
# COMPACT_ATOMS: atom_id res chain seq x y z
N LYS A 1 -8.12 18.24 -16.59
CA LYS A 1 -9.18 17.36 -17.06
C LYS A 1 -8.65 15.94 -17.14
N VAL A 2 -9.28 15.00 -16.42
CA VAL A 2 -8.89 13.59 -16.35
C VAL A 2 -10.15 12.74 -16.56
N SER A 3 -10.07 11.64 -17.33
CA SER A 3 -11.17 10.69 -17.43
C SER A 3 -11.41 9.99 -16.09
N LEU A 4 -12.67 9.68 -15.79
CA LEU A 4 -12.95 8.79 -14.68
C LEU A 4 -12.29 7.42 -14.93
N PRO A 5 -11.73 6.78 -13.89
CA PRO A 5 -11.21 5.44 -14.03
C PRO A 5 -12.34 4.47 -14.41
N GLY A 6 -12.04 3.55 -15.32
CA GLY A 6 -12.97 2.46 -15.62
C GLY A 6 -13.16 1.55 -14.40
N GLY A 7 -14.25 0.80 -14.38
CA GLY A 7 -14.45 -0.30 -13.46
C GLY A 7 -13.61 -1.52 -13.86
N CYS A 8 -13.66 -2.54 -13.04
CA CYS A 8 -13.16 -3.87 -13.38
C CYS A 8 -14.24 -4.92 -13.05
N ALA A 9 -13.98 -6.18 -13.39
CA ALA A 9 -14.92 -7.27 -13.12
C ALA A 9 -15.30 -7.43 -11.63
N ILE A 10 -14.45 -6.90 -10.73
CA ILE A 10 -14.65 -6.95 -9.27
C ILE A 10 -15.57 -5.80 -8.80
N GLY A 11 -15.64 -4.67 -9.51
CA GLY A 11 -16.50 -3.55 -9.14
C GLY A 11 -16.03 -2.18 -9.62
N ALA A 12 -16.76 -1.15 -9.17
CA ALA A 12 -16.42 0.24 -9.44
C ALA A 12 -15.11 0.65 -8.71
N ARG A 13 -14.38 1.56 -9.32
CA ARG A 13 -13.19 2.19 -8.73
C ARG A 13 -13.53 3.61 -8.26
N PRO A 14 -14.09 3.78 -7.05
CA PRO A 14 -14.50 5.08 -6.56
C PRO A 14 -13.28 5.98 -6.34
N VAL A 15 -13.43 7.26 -6.70
CA VAL A 15 -12.41 8.31 -6.51
C VAL A 15 -12.84 9.36 -5.50
N ASP A 16 -13.91 9.09 -4.77
CA ASP A 16 -14.55 9.99 -3.82
C ASP A 16 -13.59 10.48 -2.73
N LEU A 17 -12.76 9.59 -2.18
CA LEU A 17 -11.78 9.95 -1.14
C LEU A 17 -10.68 10.87 -1.67
N HIS A 18 -10.30 10.71 -2.94
CA HIS A 18 -9.34 11.60 -3.60
C HIS A 18 -9.94 12.98 -3.80
N ILE A 19 -11.19 13.03 -4.30
CA ILE A 19 -11.92 14.28 -4.52
C ILE A 19 -12.08 15.04 -3.19
N GLN A 20 -12.61 14.38 -2.17
CA GLN A 20 -12.83 14.99 -0.85
C GLN A 20 -11.53 15.56 -0.27
N GLY A 21 -10.43 14.83 -0.36
CA GLY A 21 -9.13 15.29 0.14
C GLY A 21 -8.61 16.51 -0.64
N LEU A 22 -8.70 16.51 -1.96
CA LEU A 22 -8.29 17.64 -2.79
C LEU A 22 -9.18 18.88 -2.59
N GLU A 23 -10.48 18.69 -2.42
CA GLU A 23 -11.42 19.78 -2.10
C GLU A 23 -11.13 20.39 -0.72
N LYS A 24 -10.70 19.57 0.25
CA LYS A 24 -10.23 20.05 1.55
C LYS A 24 -9.00 20.95 1.42
N LEU A 25 -8.14 20.68 0.44
CA LEU A 25 -7.00 21.55 0.09
C LEU A 25 -7.39 22.74 -0.80
N GLY A 26 -8.68 22.96 -1.07
CA GLY A 26 -9.19 24.12 -1.82
C GLY A 26 -9.35 23.91 -3.31
N ALA A 27 -9.19 22.70 -3.84
CA ALA A 27 -9.52 22.41 -5.24
C ALA A 27 -11.05 22.49 -5.46
N ARG A 28 -11.43 22.95 -6.65
CA ARG A 28 -12.81 22.86 -7.15
C ARG A 28 -12.88 21.72 -8.12
N ILE A 29 -13.74 20.75 -7.88
CA ILE A 29 -13.82 19.53 -8.69
C ILE A 29 -15.26 19.32 -9.16
N GLU A 30 -15.44 19.19 -10.47
CA GLU A 30 -16.71 18.91 -11.11
C GLU A 30 -16.60 17.64 -11.95
N ILE A 31 -17.61 16.77 -11.87
CA ILE A 31 -17.72 15.60 -12.74
C ILE A 31 -18.65 15.96 -13.89
N LYS A 32 -18.14 15.97 -15.12
CA LYS A 32 -18.91 16.30 -16.31
C LYS A 32 -18.51 15.43 -17.49
N ASP A 33 -19.49 14.85 -18.15
CA ASP A 33 -19.31 14.03 -19.36
C ASP A 33 -18.29 12.89 -19.20
N GLY A 34 -18.26 12.24 -18.04
CA GLY A 34 -17.30 11.15 -17.73
C GLY A 34 -15.88 11.63 -17.40
N TYR A 35 -15.70 12.94 -17.17
CA TYR A 35 -14.42 13.54 -16.81
C TYR A 35 -14.48 14.22 -15.44
N LEU A 36 -13.35 14.17 -14.75
CA LEU A 36 -13.04 15.04 -13.61
C LEU A 36 -12.43 16.34 -14.15
N LEU A 37 -13.06 17.46 -13.82
CA LEU A 37 -12.56 18.81 -14.11
C LEU A 37 -12.12 19.40 -12.78
N ALA A 38 -10.82 19.47 -12.54
CA ALA A 38 -10.27 20.04 -11.33
C ALA A 38 -9.57 21.36 -11.63
N SER A 39 -9.76 22.35 -10.76
CA SER A 39 -9.08 23.65 -10.81
C SER A 39 -8.78 24.14 -9.39
N ALA A 40 -7.66 24.83 -9.24
CA ALA A 40 -7.29 25.60 -8.05
C ALA A 40 -6.37 26.74 -8.49
N ASP A 41 -6.51 27.89 -7.89
CA ASP A 41 -5.50 28.96 -8.04
C ASP A 41 -4.22 28.56 -7.28
N ARG A 42 -4.39 28.08 -6.07
CA ARG A 42 -3.36 27.44 -5.22
C ARG A 42 -4.05 26.51 -4.24
N LEU A 43 -3.40 25.38 -3.92
CA LEU A 43 -3.84 24.53 -2.85
C LEU A 43 -3.39 25.12 -1.49
N ILE A 44 -4.24 24.97 -0.49
CA ILE A 44 -4.01 25.50 0.86
C ILE A 44 -4.00 24.34 1.84
N GLY A 45 -2.98 24.26 2.68
CA GLY A 45 -2.84 23.25 3.70
C GLY A 45 -4.06 23.21 4.64
N SER A 46 -4.49 22.00 4.97
CA SER A 46 -5.68 21.73 5.78
C SER A 46 -5.57 20.38 6.47
N SER A 47 -6.47 20.12 7.43
CA SER A 47 -6.59 18.79 8.02
C SER A 47 -7.65 17.98 7.28
N TYR A 48 -7.26 16.80 6.79
CA TYR A 48 -8.15 15.84 6.18
C TYR A 48 -8.03 14.48 6.89
N CYS A 49 -9.16 13.96 7.37
CA CYS A 49 -9.24 12.66 7.99
C CYS A 49 -9.94 11.68 7.04
N PHE A 50 -9.23 10.64 6.63
CA PHE A 50 -9.83 9.58 5.81
C PHE A 50 -10.88 8.81 6.62
N PRO A 51 -12.13 8.66 6.12
CA PRO A 51 -13.17 7.86 6.79
C PRO A 51 -12.81 6.37 6.85
N LYS A 52 -12.01 5.91 5.91
CA LYS A 52 -11.34 4.60 5.87
C LYS A 52 -9.95 4.75 5.25
N LYS A 53 -9.00 3.90 5.66
CA LYS A 53 -7.65 3.93 5.07
C LYS A 53 -7.72 3.74 3.56
N SER A 54 -6.95 4.52 2.83
CA SER A 54 -6.83 4.46 1.37
C SER A 54 -5.40 4.72 0.95
N VAL A 55 -4.74 3.72 0.41
CA VAL A 55 -3.34 3.81 -0.04
C VAL A 55 -3.18 4.88 -1.11
N THR A 56 -3.92 4.73 -2.22
CA THR A 56 -3.84 5.68 -3.34
C THR A 56 -4.40 7.06 -2.99
N GLY A 57 -5.42 7.12 -2.10
CA GLY A 57 -5.91 8.37 -1.55
C GLY A 57 -4.83 9.10 -0.76
N THR A 58 -4.16 8.40 0.17
CA THR A 58 -3.04 8.95 0.94
C THR A 58 -1.93 9.44 0.02
N ALA A 59 -1.51 8.64 -0.97
CA ALA A 59 -0.48 9.02 -1.94
C ALA A 59 -0.83 10.33 -2.68
N ASN A 60 -2.06 10.44 -3.19
CA ASN A 60 -2.49 11.63 -3.92
C ASN A 60 -2.54 12.88 -3.05
N ILE A 61 -3.08 12.79 -1.83
CA ILE A 61 -3.16 13.94 -0.93
C ILE A 61 -1.75 14.31 -0.43
N LEU A 62 -0.90 13.33 -0.17
CA LEU A 62 0.50 13.54 0.21
C LEU A 62 1.25 14.34 -0.86
N MET A 63 1.18 13.91 -2.13
CA MET A 63 1.80 14.63 -3.24
C MET A 63 1.23 16.04 -3.40
N ALA A 64 -0.08 16.21 -3.33
CA ALA A 64 -0.72 17.52 -3.45
C ALA A 64 -0.33 18.48 -2.31
N ALA A 65 -0.22 17.97 -1.08
CA ALA A 65 0.12 18.73 0.10
C ALA A 65 1.55 19.29 0.07
N THR A 66 2.48 18.64 -0.63
CA THR A 66 3.88 19.11 -0.69
C THR A 66 4.03 20.51 -1.29
N LEU A 67 3.14 20.90 -2.19
CA LEU A 67 3.14 22.22 -2.84
C LEU A 67 1.96 23.11 -2.40
N ALA A 68 1.17 22.69 -1.43
CA ALA A 68 0.11 23.48 -0.85
C ALA A 68 0.70 24.60 0.06
N GLU A 69 0.00 25.71 0.20
CA GLU A 69 0.41 26.78 1.12
C GLU A 69 0.06 26.42 2.56
N GLY A 70 1.07 26.41 3.45
CA GLY A 70 0.87 26.12 4.86
C GLY A 70 1.03 24.64 5.22
N GLU A 71 0.43 24.22 6.34
CA GLU A 71 0.53 22.88 6.89
C GLU A 71 -0.69 22.04 6.50
N THR A 72 -0.44 20.79 6.10
CA THR A 72 -1.48 19.78 5.88
C THR A 72 -1.30 18.63 6.86
N LYS A 73 -2.41 18.19 7.49
CA LYS A 73 -2.46 16.98 8.31
C LYS A 73 -3.34 15.94 7.64
N ILE A 74 -2.77 14.77 7.34
CA ILE A 74 -3.46 13.63 6.76
C ILE A 74 -3.67 12.62 7.88
N VAL A 75 -4.90 12.56 8.41
CA VAL A 75 -5.27 11.70 9.53
C VAL A 75 -5.91 10.42 9.00
N ASN A 76 -5.71 9.29 9.69
CA ASN A 76 -6.08 7.95 9.26
C ASN A 76 -5.43 7.60 7.90
N SER A 77 -4.17 8.02 7.75
CA SER A 77 -3.34 7.75 6.58
C SER A 77 -3.01 6.26 6.44
N ALA A 78 -2.75 5.86 5.22
CA ALA A 78 -2.16 4.56 4.91
C ALA A 78 -0.71 4.51 5.42
N CYS A 79 -0.32 3.35 5.96
CA CYS A 79 1.00 3.15 6.60
C CYS A 79 1.89 2.20 5.80
N GLU A 80 1.46 1.79 4.63
CA GLU A 80 2.14 0.87 3.74
C GLU A 80 3.57 1.34 3.41
N PRO A 81 4.54 0.41 3.28
CA PRO A 81 5.92 0.74 2.92
C PRO A 81 6.04 1.60 1.65
N GLU A 82 5.14 1.43 0.70
CA GLU A 82 5.06 2.18 -0.54
C GLU A 82 4.72 3.67 -0.29
N ILE A 83 3.90 3.98 0.74
CA ILE A 83 3.59 5.35 1.15
C ILE A 83 4.79 5.97 1.87
N VAL A 84 5.47 5.18 2.71
CA VAL A 84 6.71 5.62 3.36
C VAL A 84 7.75 5.99 2.31
N GLN A 85 7.97 5.11 1.32
CA GLN A 85 8.94 5.37 0.25
C GLN A 85 8.57 6.58 -0.61
N LEU A 86 7.28 6.76 -0.93
CA LEU A 86 6.82 7.96 -1.63
C LEU A 86 7.17 9.23 -0.84
N GLY A 87 6.91 9.22 0.47
CA GLY A 87 7.27 10.34 1.34
C GLY A 87 8.77 10.59 1.43
N GLU A 88 9.58 9.53 1.47
CA GLU A 88 11.05 9.61 1.44
C GLU A 88 11.55 10.23 0.13
N LEU A 89 10.99 9.81 -1.02
CA LEU A 89 11.28 10.42 -2.31
C LEU A 89 10.92 11.91 -2.31
N LEU A 90 9.72 12.26 -1.86
CA LEU A 90 9.27 13.66 -1.80
C LEU A 90 10.17 14.49 -0.87
N ASN A 91 10.59 13.95 0.29
CA ASN A 91 11.54 14.60 1.18
C ASN A 91 12.93 14.77 0.53
N ALA A 92 13.41 13.77 -0.20
CA ALA A 92 14.65 13.88 -1.01
C ALA A 92 14.53 14.95 -2.10
N MET A 93 13.33 15.17 -2.64
CA MET A 93 13.03 16.25 -3.59
C MET A 93 12.92 17.63 -2.93
N GLY A 94 12.96 17.73 -1.61
CA GLY A 94 12.90 18.98 -0.85
C GLY A 94 11.57 19.26 -0.15
N ALA A 95 10.63 18.30 -0.11
CA ALA A 95 9.44 18.39 0.71
C ALA A 95 9.78 18.34 2.21
N ARG A 96 8.78 18.63 3.05
CA ARG A 96 8.89 18.58 4.51
C ARG A 96 7.75 17.75 5.06
N ILE A 97 7.99 16.44 5.19
CA ILE A 97 6.99 15.45 5.57
C ILE A 97 7.47 14.73 6.83
N GLU A 98 6.60 14.63 7.83
CA GLU A 98 6.80 13.92 9.08
C GLU A 98 5.66 12.89 9.30
N GLY A 99 5.88 11.87 10.14
CA GLY A 99 4.88 10.85 10.47
C GLY A 99 4.68 9.79 9.37
N LEU A 100 5.65 9.60 8.48
CA LEU A 100 5.61 8.52 7.48
C LEU A 100 5.54 7.15 8.18
N GLY A 101 4.62 6.30 7.74
CA GLY A 101 4.35 5.01 8.36
C GLY A 101 3.46 5.07 9.61
N GLU A 102 3.06 6.26 10.03
CA GLU A 102 2.14 6.49 11.13
C GLU A 102 0.70 6.76 10.65
N ASN A 103 -0.25 6.73 11.59
CA ASN A 103 -1.66 6.99 11.29
C ASN A 103 -1.97 8.47 10.99
N CYS A 104 -0.97 9.35 11.16
CA CYS A 104 -1.08 10.78 10.87
C CYS A 104 0.21 11.27 10.23
N ILE A 105 0.11 11.81 9.01
CA ILE A 105 1.21 12.42 8.28
C ILE A 105 1.02 13.92 8.31
N THR A 106 2.08 14.66 8.64
CA THR A 106 2.11 16.13 8.61
C THR A 106 3.02 16.57 7.46
N VAL A 107 2.52 17.48 6.64
CA VAL A 107 3.24 18.04 5.49
C VAL A 107 3.30 19.56 5.60
N GLN A 108 4.49 20.12 5.65
CA GLN A 108 4.69 21.55 5.50
C GLN A 108 4.94 21.84 4.02
N GLY A 109 4.04 22.54 3.38
CA GLY A 109 4.16 22.87 1.96
C GLY A 109 5.37 23.72 1.63
N VAL A 110 5.94 23.51 0.44
CA VAL A 110 7.11 24.21 -0.09
C VAL A 110 6.78 24.86 -1.43
N GLU A 111 7.59 25.83 -1.85
CA GLU A 111 7.35 26.52 -3.13
C GLU A 111 7.71 25.66 -4.34
N ASN A 112 8.78 24.86 -4.24
CA ASN A 112 9.32 24.07 -5.33
C ASN A 112 9.89 22.75 -4.82
N LEU A 113 9.86 21.74 -5.67
CA LEU A 113 10.56 20.47 -5.50
C LEU A 113 11.65 20.37 -6.57
N SER A 114 12.74 19.69 -6.23
CA SER A 114 13.85 19.37 -7.15
C SER A 114 13.81 17.91 -7.57
N GLY A 115 14.62 17.52 -8.56
CA GLY A 115 14.84 16.12 -8.88
C GLY A 115 15.61 15.40 -7.77
N ALA A 116 15.33 14.12 -7.57
CA ALA A 116 16.03 13.25 -6.63
C ALA A 116 16.15 11.84 -7.19
N GLU A 117 17.11 11.08 -6.66
CA GLU A 117 17.28 9.65 -6.94
C GLU A 117 16.99 8.87 -5.66
N ILE A 118 16.30 7.75 -5.80
CA ILE A 118 15.99 6.83 -4.71
C ILE A 118 16.03 5.39 -5.23
N GLU A 119 16.51 4.48 -4.41
CA GLU A 119 16.38 3.05 -4.67
C GLU A 119 14.97 2.58 -4.30
N ILE A 120 14.29 1.94 -5.27
CA ILE A 120 12.93 1.43 -5.05
C ILE A 120 12.98 0.21 -4.13
N ILE A 121 12.10 0.18 -3.12
CA ILE A 121 11.97 -0.96 -2.22
C ILE A 121 11.53 -2.21 -2.99
N PRO A 122 11.92 -3.42 -2.53
CA PRO A 122 11.46 -4.66 -3.10
C PRO A 122 9.93 -4.81 -3.05
N ASP A 123 9.34 -5.38 -4.10
CA ASP A 123 7.91 -5.67 -4.16
C ASP A 123 7.54 -6.82 -3.21
N ARG A 124 6.89 -6.48 -2.11
CA ARG A 124 6.45 -7.44 -1.10
C ARG A 124 5.33 -8.37 -1.60
N ILE A 125 4.51 -7.92 -2.55
CA ILE A 125 3.42 -8.74 -3.12
C ILE A 125 3.98 -9.78 -4.07
N GLU A 126 4.96 -9.41 -4.91
CA GLU A 126 5.70 -10.36 -5.74
C GLU A 126 6.42 -11.40 -4.87
N ALA A 127 7.07 -10.95 -3.79
CA ALA A 127 7.76 -11.85 -2.86
C ALA A 127 6.81 -12.90 -2.27
N ILE A 128 5.63 -12.52 -1.77
CA ILE A 128 4.62 -13.47 -1.26
C ILE A 128 4.17 -14.43 -2.36
N THR A 129 4.00 -13.95 -3.59
CA THR A 129 3.63 -14.81 -4.73
C THR A 129 4.67 -15.91 -4.95
N MET A 130 5.96 -15.56 -4.92
CA MET A 130 7.05 -16.55 -5.06
C MET A 130 7.14 -17.49 -3.84
N ILE A 131 6.92 -16.98 -2.63
CA ILE A 131 6.86 -17.81 -1.41
C ILE A 131 5.78 -18.88 -1.56
N ILE A 132 4.56 -18.49 -1.91
CA ILE A 132 3.44 -19.40 -2.10
C ILE A 132 3.74 -20.41 -3.22
N ALA A 133 4.32 -19.97 -4.34
CA ALA A 133 4.72 -20.86 -5.43
C ALA A 133 5.72 -21.93 -4.94
N GLY A 134 6.72 -21.56 -4.14
CA GLY A 134 7.66 -22.50 -3.55
C GLY A 134 6.98 -23.52 -2.63
N ILE A 135 6.03 -23.07 -1.82
CA ILE A 135 5.32 -23.93 -0.87
C ILE A 135 4.42 -24.95 -1.59
N ILE A 136 3.58 -24.49 -2.54
CA ILE A 136 2.62 -25.37 -3.23
C ILE A 136 3.29 -26.40 -4.13
N THR A 137 4.50 -26.11 -4.61
CA THR A 137 5.31 -27.04 -5.41
C THR A 137 6.21 -27.93 -4.56
N LYS A 138 6.16 -27.80 -3.22
CA LYS A 138 7.04 -28.49 -2.26
C LYS A 138 8.53 -28.25 -2.55
N GLY A 139 8.83 -27.08 -3.10
CA GLY A 139 10.18 -26.67 -3.49
C GLY A 139 10.97 -26.04 -2.36
N GLU A 140 12.21 -25.74 -2.65
CA GLU A 140 13.09 -24.93 -1.82
C GLU A 140 13.47 -23.68 -2.63
N LEU A 141 13.21 -22.50 -2.07
CA LEU A 141 13.53 -21.21 -2.70
C LEU A 141 14.35 -20.35 -1.77
N LYS A 142 15.29 -19.62 -2.36
CA LYS A 142 15.95 -18.47 -1.75
C LYS A 142 15.47 -17.22 -2.47
N ILE A 143 14.80 -16.34 -1.74
CA ILE A 143 14.33 -15.05 -2.25
C ILE A 143 15.29 -13.98 -1.74
N GLU A 144 15.99 -13.33 -2.64
CA GLU A 144 16.97 -12.28 -2.34
C GLU A 144 16.39 -10.89 -2.63
N ASN A 145 17.03 -9.88 -2.10
CA ASN A 145 16.58 -8.49 -2.22
C ASN A 145 15.12 -8.31 -1.77
N ILE A 146 14.82 -8.74 -0.55
CA ILE A 146 13.51 -8.63 0.10
C ILE A 146 13.69 -7.95 1.45
N ASN A 147 12.68 -7.22 1.91
CA ASN A 147 12.60 -6.74 3.28
C ASN A 147 11.54 -7.54 4.06
N PRO A 148 11.93 -8.56 4.84
CA PRO A 148 10.97 -9.39 5.59
C PRO A 148 10.12 -8.61 6.59
N SER A 149 10.59 -7.45 7.09
CA SER A 149 9.80 -6.62 8.02
C SER A 149 8.56 -6.01 7.39
N HIS A 150 8.52 -5.88 6.06
CA HIS A 150 7.33 -5.45 5.34
C HIS A 150 6.26 -6.55 5.21
N LEU A 151 6.57 -7.77 5.67
CA LEU A 151 5.77 -8.99 5.47
C LEU A 151 5.51 -9.76 6.76
N GLU A 152 5.73 -9.18 7.94
CA GLU A 152 5.68 -9.90 9.22
C GLU A 152 4.39 -10.70 9.40
N GLN A 153 3.23 -10.06 9.24
CA GLN A 153 1.93 -10.71 9.38
C GLN A 153 1.69 -11.82 8.33
N PRO A 154 1.88 -11.58 7.02
CA PRO A 154 1.79 -12.64 6.02
C PRO A 154 2.74 -13.80 6.27
N LEU A 155 4.00 -13.55 6.64
CA LEU A 155 4.98 -14.61 6.93
C LEU A 155 4.60 -15.43 8.16
N GLU A 156 4.06 -14.78 9.20
CA GLU A 156 3.57 -15.49 10.38
C GLU A 156 2.39 -16.41 10.03
N LEU A 157 1.44 -15.91 9.25
CA LEU A 157 0.32 -16.71 8.78
C LEU A 157 0.77 -17.91 7.93
N ILE A 158 1.77 -17.72 7.05
CA ILE A 158 2.35 -18.80 6.25
C ILE A 158 3.09 -19.83 7.13
N ARG A 159 3.78 -19.42 8.20
CA ARG A 159 4.37 -20.38 9.15
C ARG A 159 3.33 -21.25 9.83
N GLN A 160 2.17 -20.67 10.16
CA GLN A 160 1.06 -21.40 10.79
C GLN A 160 0.52 -22.49 9.87
N CYS A 161 0.58 -22.35 8.54
CA CYS A 161 0.18 -23.41 7.62
C CYS A 161 1.17 -24.61 7.58
N GLY A 162 2.32 -24.50 8.25
CA GLY A 162 3.33 -25.56 8.33
C GLY A 162 4.50 -25.41 7.36
N ALA A 163 4.61 -24.30 6.64
CA ALA A 163 5.76 -23.99 5.81
C ALA A 163 6.97 -23.58 6.65
N GLN A 164 8.17 -23.94 6.21
CA GLN A 164 9.41 -23.55 6.86
C GLN A 164 9.94 -22.28 6.22
N LEU A 165 10.10 -21.22 7.02
CA LEU A 165 10.56 -19.93 6.59
C LEU A 165 11.71 -19.45 7.50
N GLU A 166 12.87 -19.19 6.91
CA GLU A 166 14.03 -18.62 7.60
C GLU A 166 14.34 -17.25 7.00
N ALA A 167 14.11 -16.19 7.77
CA ALA A 167 14.34 -14.82 7.35
C ALA A 167 15.70 -14.31 7.82
N SER A 168 16.37 -13.56 6.97
CA SER A 168 17.53 -12.73 7.30
C SER A 168 17.26 -11.28 6.86
N LYS A 169 18.23 -10.36 7.00
CA LYS A 169 17.99 -8.93 6.72
C LYS A 169 17.42 -8.62 5.33
N GLN A 170 17.88 -9.33 4.30
CA GLN A 170 17.50 -9.07 2.89
C GLN A 170 17.24 -10.37 2.11
N CYS A 171 16.96 -11.45 2.83
CA CYS A 171 16.82 -12.75 2.20
C CYS A 171 15.83 -13.60 3.00
N LEU A 172 15.05 -14.40 2.29
CA LEU A 172 14.13 -15.38 2.87
C LEU A 172 14.37 -16.74 2.21
N PHE A 173 14.59 -17.76 3.04
CA PHE A 173 14.59 -19.15 2.60
C PHE A 173 13.21 -19.74 2.86
N VAL A 174 12.67 -20.40 1.86
CA VAL A 174 11.36 -21.02 1.88
C VAL A 174 11.51 -22.48 1.57
N LYS A 175 10.92 -23.34 2.38
CA LYS A 175 10.82 -24.76 2.10
C LYS A 175 9.38 -25.23 2.27
N GLY A 176 8.84 -25.77 1.21
CA GLY A 176 7.52 -26.42 1.22
C GLY A 176 7.51 -27.64 2.15
N SER A 177 6.33 -27.97 2.66
CA SER A 177 6.11 -29.12 3.54
C SER A 177 5.10 -30.07 2.90
N ASP A 178 5.23 -31.36 3.20
CA ASP A 178 4.23 -32.38 2.80
C ASP A 178 2.92 -32.24 3.60
N LYS A 179 2.97 -31.54 4.74
CA LYS A 179 1.83 -31.36 5.64
C LYS A 179 1.52 -29.89 5.77
N ILE A 180 0.84 -29.34 4.76
CA ILE A 180 0.28 -28.00 4.80
C ILE A 180 -1.15 -28.08 5.35
N ILE A 181 -1.45 -27.28 6.37
CA ILE A 181 -2.79 -27.18 6.95
C ILE A 181 -3.48 -25.89 6.47
N PRO A 182 -4.84 -25.90 6.40
CA PRO A 182 -5.59 -24.71 5.99
C PRO A 182 -5.42 -23.58 7.03
N ILE A 183 -5.44 -22.37 6.52
CA ILE A 183 -5.36 -21.14 7.34
C ILE A 183 -6.56 -20.24 7.04
N SER A 184 -7.18 -19.75 8.11
CA SER A 184 -8.23 -18.75 8.03
C SER A 184 -7.68 -17.39 8.40
N PHE A 185 -8.13 -16.33 7.74
CA PHE A 185 -7.67 -14.97 8.01
C PHE A 185 -8.68 -13.94 7.48
N GLU A 186 -8.58 -12.73 7.99
CA GLU A 186 -9.28 -11.55 7.49
C GLU A 186 -8.29 -10.61 6.80
N THR A 187 -8.72 -9.99 5.69
CA THR A 187 -7.89 -8.98 5.05
C THR A 187 -8.01 -7.65 5.76
N GLU A 188 -6.86 -7.03 6.04
CA GLU A 188 -6.77 -5.77 6.76
C GLU A 188 -5.73 -4.84 6.12
N PRO A 189 -5.87 -3.51 6.28
CA PRO A 189 -4.82 -2.57 5.91
C PRO A 189 -3.49 -2.89 6.63
N TYR A 190 -2.37 -2.50 6.00
CA TYR A 190 -1.04 -2.68 6.59
C TYR A 190 -0.97 -2.16 8.03
N PRO A 191 -0.33 -2.92 8.98
CA PRO A 191 0.51 -4.10 8.75
C PRO A 191 -0.25 -5.44 8.67
N GLY A 192 -1.58 -5.45 8.59
CA GLY A 192 -2.38 -6.65 8.44
C GLY A 192 -2.17 -7.36 7.08
N ILE A 193 -3.08 -8.27 6.75
CA ILE A 193 -3.03 -9.06 5.50
C ILE A 193 -3.69 -8.26 4.38
N PRO A 194 -2.95 -7.70 3.41
CA PRO A 194 -3.55 -6.89 2.36
C PRO A 194 -4.36 -7.74 1.37
N THR A 195 -5.38 -7.15 0.79
CA THR A 195 -6.21 -7.79 -0.26
C THR A 195 -5.40 -8.24 -1.47
N ASP A 196 -4.25 -7.61 -1.72
CA ASP A 196 -3.36 -7.92 -2.85
C ASP A 196 -2.72 -9.31 -2.77
N ILE A 197 -2.67 -9.93 -1.59
CA ILE A 197 -2.17 -11.30 -1.41
C ILE A 197 -3.28 -12.32 -1.11
N GLN A 198 -4.54 -11.89 -1.09
CA GLN A 198 -5.67 -12.78 -0.83
C GLN A 198 -5.73 -13.93 -1.82
N ALA A 199 -5.57 -13.66 -3.12
CA ALA A 199 -5.62 -14.69 -4.15
C ALA A 199 -4.52 -15.74 -3.98
N GLN A 200 -3.29 -15.34 -3.64
CA GLN A 200 -2.17 -16.25 -3.40
C GLN A 200 -2.43 -17.15 -2.19
N MET A 201 -2.97 -16.57 -1.09
CA MET A 201 -3.34 -17.33 0.11
C MET A 201 -4.50 -18.31 -0.16
N MET A 202 -5.46 -17.92 -1.00
CA MET A 202 -6.52 -18.83 -1.45
C MET A 202 -5.93 -20.02 -2.21
N VAL A 203 -4.97 -19.77 -3.12
CA VAL A 203 -4.28 -20.86 -3.85
C VAL A 203 -3.57 -21.81 -2.87
N LEU A 204 -2.89 -21.28 -1.85
CA LEU A 204 -2.28 -22.11 -0.80
C LEU A 204 -3.31 -23.00 -0.12
N ASN A 205 -4.47 -22.48 0.24
CA ASN A 205 -5.54 -23.25 0.86
C ASN A 205 -6.11 -24.35 -0.04
N THR A 206 -6.08 -24.21 -1.37
CA THR A 206 -6.63 -25.23 -2.30
C THR A 206 -5.87 -26.56 -2.27
N ILE A 207 -4.62 -26.58 -1.81
CA ILE A 207 -3.81 -27.81 -1.71
C ILE A 207 -3.85 -28.44 -0.32
N THR A 208 -4.63 -27.90 0.61
CA THR A 208 -4.76 -28.37 1.98
C THR A 208 -5.96 -29.30 2.15
N ASN A 209 -5.95 -30.10 3.23
CA ASN A 209 -7.11 -30.90 3.62
C ASN A 209 -7.79 -30.22 4.82
N GLY A 210 -9.01 -29.72 4.62
CA GLY A 210 -9.80 -29.08 5.64
C GLY A 210 -10.56 -27.86 5.11
N GLU A 211 -11.15 -27.11 6.02
CA GLU A 211 -11.90 -25.89 5.72
C GLU A 211 -11.09 -24.66 6.13
N SER A 212 -11.24 -23.58 5.37
CA SER A 212 -10.67 -22.27 5.70
C SER A 212 -11.69 -21.16 5.40
N GLU A 213 -11.69 -20.11 6.19
CA GLU A 213 -12.53 -18.93 6.03
C GLU A 213 -11.64 -17.71 5.70
N ILE A 214 -12.01 -16.95 4.65
CA ILE A 214 -11.32 -15.75 4.19
C ILE A 214 -12.34 -14.65 3.92
#